data_76a5db397f2859ba69ae304fde8b72e4
#
_entry.id   76a5db397f2859ba69ae304fde8b72e4
#
_cell.length_a   1.000
_cell.length_b   1.000
_cell.length_c   1.000
_cell.angle_alpha   90.00
_cell.angle_beta   90.00
_cell.angle_gamma   90.00
#
_symmetry.space_group_name_H-M   'P 1'
#
loop_
_entity.id
_entity.type
_entity.pdbx_description
1 polymer ?
#
loop_
_entity_poly.entity_id
_entity_poly.type
_entity_poly.pdbx_seq_one_letter_code
_entity_poly.pdbx_strand_id
1 'polypeptide(L)'
;MFSRLTLAVGSLALTTLPASAHHPLGGETPGNFVDGLLSGIGHPIVGIDHLAFVIAVGIAATFTARPILMPLAFVIATMAGTLLHLASIGLPLVEVIIAASVATLGALLLSGRSVPTGLFAAIFAFAGLFHGHAYGEAVFGAEATPVIAYLLGFGLVQWAIAVGAGLVLGRGSRLATGMTDATARLSGAMIAGAGVLLLSDHALALIGLG
;
A
#
# COMPACT_ATOMS: atom_id res chain seq x y z
N MET A 1 37.81 -3.98 1.56
CA MET A 1 36.73 -4.05 0.57
C MET A 1 35.35 -3.88 1.22
N PHE A 2 35.27 -3.13 2.34
CA PHE A 2 34.05 -2.93 3.14
C PHE A 2 33.52 -1.48 3.13
N SER A 3 34.12 -0.60 2.31
CA SER A 3 33.81 0.85 2.38
C SER A 3 32.82 1.36 1.33
N ARG A 4 32.26 0.51 0.45
CA ARG A 4 31.30 0.94 -0.58
C ARG A 4 29.87 0.52 -0.28
N LEU A 5 29.63 -0.32 0.72
CA LEU A 5 28.27 -0.71 1.12
C LEU A 5 27.64 0.26 2.11
N THR A 6 28.45 1.02 2.83
CA THR A 6 28.00 2.00 3.85
C THR A 6 27.50 3.30 3.25
N LEU A 7 27.82 3.60 1.98
CA LEU A 7 27.40 4.83 1.30
C LEU A 7 26.04 4.70 0.57
N ALA A 8 25.55 3.50 0.33
CA ALA A 8 24.27 3.28 -0.33
C ALA A 8 23.07 3.26 0.64
N VAL A 9 23.31 3.10 1.94
CA VAL A 9 22.27 3.13 2.98
C VAL A 9 22.05 4.56 3.53
N GLY A 10 23.02 5.46 3.32
CA GLY A 10 23.03 6.81 3.91
C GLY A 10 22.28 7.88 3.12
N SER A 11 21.78 7.61 1.92
CA SER A 11 21.13 8.64 1.08
C SER A 11 19.62 8.52 0.96
N LEU A 12 18.98 7.62 1.71
CA LEU A 12 17.54 7.59 1.87
C LEU A 12 17.12 8.18 3.24
N ALA A 13 17.68 9.35 3.56
CA ALA A 13 17.03 10.22 4.52
C ALA A 13 15.78 10.79 3.83
N LEU A 14 14.72 9.97 3.83
CA LEU A 14 13.38 10.44 3.54
C LEU A 14 13.07 11.50 4.61
N THR A 15 13.10 12.76 4.19
CA THR A 15 12.53 13.85 4.97
C THR A 15 11.13 13.42 5.36
N THR A 16 10.83 13.35 6.64
CA THR A 16 9.48 13.19 7.17
C THR A 16 8.67 14.39 6.71
N LEU A 17 7.99 14.25 5.58
CA LEU A 17 7.03 15.24 5.12
C LEU A 17 5.78 15.08 5.99
N PRO A 18 5.20 16.19 6.49
CA PRO A 18 3.98 16.14 7.28
C PRO A 18 2.86 15.43 6.49
N ALA A 19 1.89 14.84 7.18
CA ALA A 19 0.76 14.07 6.60
C ALA A 19 0.01 14.81 5.47
N SER A 20 0.09 16.13 5.41
CA SER A 20 -0.43 16.95 4.30
C SER A 20 0.20 16.68 2.93
N ALA A 21 1.34 15.94 2.87
CA ALA A 21 1.99 15.56 1.62
C ALA A 21 1.26 14.46 0.85
N HIS A 22 0.29 13.79 1.46
CA HIS A 22 -0.47 12.70 0.84
C HIS A 22 -1.70 13.15 0.04
N HIS A 23 -1.98 14.46 -0.03
CA HIS A 23 -3.11 14.98 -0.81
C HIS A 23 -2.70 15.29 -2.25
N PRO A 24 -3.17 14.52 -3.25
CA PRO A 24 -2.81 14.72 -4.66
C PRO A 24 -3.18 16.11 -5.22
N LEU A 25 -4.14 16.80 -4.61
CA LEU A 25 -4.58 18.16 -4.96
C LEU A 25 -4.06 19.22 -3.96
N GLY A 26 -2.91 19.00 -3.32
CA GLY A 26 -2.34 19.98 -2.40
C GLY A 26 -3.15 20.22 -1.12
N GLY A 27 -4.04 19.29 -0.74
CA GLY A 27 -4.89 19.40 0.44
C GLY A 27 -6.30 19.93 0.18
N GLU A 28 -6.62 20.25 -1.07
CA GLU A 28 -7.98 20.68 -1.43
C GLU A 28 -8.89 19.47 -1.60
N THR A 29 -10.14 19.61 -1.11
CA THR A 29 -11.19 18.60 -1.32
C THR A 29 -11.64 18.62 -2.78
N PRO A 30 -11.71 17.48 -3.48
CA PRO A 30 -12.14 17.43 -4.88
C PRO A 30 -13.56 18.00 -5.07
N GLY A 31 -13.70 18.99 -5.97
CA GLY A 31 -14.96 19.69 -6.22
C GLY A 31 -15.80 19.13 -7.36
N ASN A 32 -15.24 18.27 -8.20
CA ASN A 32 -15.92 17.72 -9.38
C ASN A 32 -15.44 16.30 -9.71
N PHE A 33 -16.04 15.68 -10.74
CA PHE A 33 -15.71 14.31 -11.14
C PHE A 33 -14.23 14.15 -11.54
N VAL A 34 -13.66 15.10 -12.28
CA VAL A 34 -12.28 15.01 -12.77
C VAL A 34 -11.29 15.11 -11.61
N ASP A 35 -11.49 16.05 -10.72
CA ASP A 35 -10.65 16.21 -9.52
C ASP A 35 -10.71 14.96 -8.65
N GLY A 36 -11.92 14.40 -8.43
CA GLY A 36 -12.10 13.16 -7.70
C GLY A 36 -11.34 11.98 -8.35
N LEU A 37 -11.47 11.83 -9.66
CA LEU A 37 -10.80 10.77 -10.40
C LEU A 37 -9.28 10.90 -10.32
N LEU A 38 -8.73 12.08 -10.56
CA LEU A 38 -7.28 12.33 -10.51
C LEU A 38 -6.73 12.17 -9.09
N SER A 39 -7.45 12.64 -8.08
CA SER A 39 -7.10 12.43 -6.68
C SER A 39 -7.07 10.94 -6.35
N GLY A 40 -8.08 10.17 -6.80
CA GLY A 40 -8.13 8.73 -6.61
C GLY A 40 -6.98 7.98 -7.28
N ILE A 41 -6.62 8.36 -8.51
CA ILE A 41 -5.47 7.79 -9.22
C ILE A 41 -4.15 8.13 -8.50
N GLY A 42 -3.99 9.37 -8.07
CA GLY A 42 -2.76 9.86 -7.47
C GLY A 42 -2.51 9.32 -6.07
N HIS A 43 -3.54 9.16 -5.25
CA HIS A 43 -3.39 8.85 -3.83
C HIS A 43 -2.57 7.57 -3.55
N PRO A 44 -2.87 6.40 -4.15
CA PRO A 44 -2.09 5.19 -3.93
C PRO A 44 -0.65 5.25 -4.47
N ILE A 45 -0.35 6.22 -5.33
CA ILE A 45 0.97 6.41 -5.94
C ILE A 45 1.84 7.32 -5.08
N VAL A 46 1.26 8.39 -4.54
CA VAL A 46 1.97 9.40 -3.74
C VAL A 46 2.29 8.87 -2.34
N GLY A 47 1.41 8.08 -1.73
CA GLY A 47 1.64 7.43 -0.44
C GLY A 47 2.61 6.25 -0.59
N ILE A 48 3.87 6.40 -0.15
CA ILE A 48 4.92 5.36 -0.30
C ILE A 48 4.53 4.07 0.43
N ASP A 49 3.94 4.16 1.59
CA ASP A 49 3.41 3.05 2.39
C ASP A 49 2.29 2.30 1.65
N HIS A 50 1.34 3.04 1.10
CA HIS A 50 0.26 2.50 0.30
C HIS A 50 0.79 1.84 -0.98
N LEU A 51 1.68 2.51 -1.71
CA LEU A 51 2.30 1.98 -2.93
C LEU A 51 3.08 0.69 -2.64
N ALA A 52 3.89 0.69 -1.58
CA ALA A 52 4.65 -0.48 -1.15
C ALA A 52 3.73 -1.66 -0.83
N PHE A 53 2.61 -1.41 -0.14
CA PHE A 53 1.64 -2.45 0.17
C PHE A 53 0.93 -2.98 -1.08
N VAL A 54 0.50 -2.11 -1.99
CA VAL A 54 -0.14 -2.51 -3.26
C VAL A 54 0.79 -3.38 -4.11
N ILE A 55 2.08 -3.02 -4.18
CA ILE A 55 3.10 -3.84 -4.86
C ILE A 55 3.23 -5.20 -4.17
N ALA A 56 3.30 -5.23 -2.83
CA ALA A 56 3.39 -6.47 -2.06
C ALA A 56 2.16 -7.37 -2.27
N VAL A 57 0.95 -6.80 -2.32
CA VAL A 57 -0.30 -7.51 -2.65
C VAL A 57 -0.19 -8.18 -4.01
N GLY A 58 0.31 -7.46 -5.02
CA GLY A 58 0.49 -7.98 -6.37
C GLY A 58 1.47 -9.16 -6.43
N ILE A 59 2.63 -9.03 -5.79
CA ILE A 59 3.63 -10.11 -5.70
C ILE A 59 3.04 -11.31 -4.96
N ALA A 60 2.42 -11.10 -3.79
CA ALA A 60 1.82 -12.15 -2.98
C ALA A 60 0.68 -12.87 -3.72
N ALA A 61 -0.11 -12.16 -4.50
CA ALA A 61 -1.19 -12.73 -5.30
C ALA A 61 -0.68 -13.80 -6.29
N THR A 62 0.56 -13.70 -6.78
CA THR A 62 1.14 -14.69 -7.71
C THR A 62 1.39 -16.06 -7.08
N PHE A 63 1.37 -16.16 -5.75
CA PHE A 63 1.44 -17.42 -5.02
C PHE A 63 0.07 -18.08 -4.81
N THR A 64 -0.99 -17.48 -5.35
CA THR A 64 -2.38 -17.98 -5.28
C THR A 64 -2.85 -18.55 -6.63
N ALA A 65 -3.94 -19.31 -6.60
CA ALA A 65 -4.52 -19.88 -7.83
C ALA A 65 -5.13 -18.83 -8.78
N ARG A 66 -5.41 -17.62 -8.29
CA ARG A 66 -6.10 -16.56 -9.04
C ARG A 66 -5.39 -15.21 -8.89
N PRO A 67 -4.15 -15.06 -9.40
CA PRO A 67 -3.30 -13.90 -9.15
C PRO A 67 -3.90 -12.56 -9.61
N ILE A 68 -4.74 -12.57 -10.66
CA ILE A 68 -5.38 -11.35 -11.18
C ILE A 68 -6.57 -10.92 -10.31
N LEU A 69 -7.31 -11.88 -9.74
CA LEU A 69 -8.51 -11.62 -8.94
C LEU A 69 -8.20 -11.40 -7.45
N MET A 70 -7.11 -11.98 -6.96
CA MET A 70 -6.75 -11.93 -5.55
C MET A 70 -6.56 -10.49 -5.02
N PRO A 71 -5.98 -9.55 -5.76
CA PRO A 71 -5.87 -8.15 -5.32
C PRO A 71 -7.23 -7.47 -5.10
N LEU A 72 -8.31 -7.96 -5.69
CA LEU A 72 -9.65 -7.40 -5.48
C LEU A 72 -10.10 -7.49 -4.01
N ALA A 73 -9.61 -8.47 -3.25
CA ALA A 73 -9.89 -8.55 -1.82
C ALA A 73 -9.39 -7.30 -1.08
N PHE A 74 -8.19 -6.82 -1.44
CA PHE A 74 -7.64 -5.57 -0.92
C PHE A 74 -8.43 -4.36 -1.43
N VAL A 75 -8.65 -4.26 -2.74
CA VAL A 75 -9.34 -3.11 -3.37
C VAL A 75 -10.77 -2.93 -2.80
N ILE A 76 -11.53 -4.00 -2.67
CA ILE A 76 -12.89 -3.92 -2.10
C ILE A 76 -12.83 -3.50 -0.63
N ALA A 77 -11.85 -4.00 0.12
CA ALA A 77 -11.68 -3.61 1.52
C ALA A 77 -11.24 -2.15 1.67
N THR A 78 -10.40 -1.62 0.75
CA THR A 78 -10.05 -0.19 0.77
C THR A 78 -11.27 0.68 0.47
N MET A 79 -12.12 0.30 -0.47
CA MET A 79 -13.39 1.01 -0.69
C MET A 79 -14.27 1.01 0.56
N ALA A 80 -14.39 -0.12 1.23
CA ALA A 80 -15.15 -0.21 2.49
C ALA A 80 -14.53 0.67 3.60
N GLY A 81 -13.21 0.66 3.74
CA GLY A 81 -12.50 1.53 4.70
C GLY A 81 -12.73 3.01 4.44
N THR A 82 -12.65 3.44 3.17
CA THR A 82 -12.97 4.82 2.76
C THR A 82 -14.41 5.20 3.15
N LEU A 83 -15.37 4.31 2.87
CA LEU A 83 -16.77 4.55 3.23
C LEU A 83 -16.99 4.63 4.75
N LEU A 84 -16.26 3.84 5.56
CA LEU A 84 -16.29 3.95 7.03
C LEU A 84 -15.80 5.32 7.47
N HIS A 85 -14.69 5.82 6.90
CA HIS A 85 -14.17 7.15 7.21
C HIS A 85 -15.21 8.25 6.88
N LEU A 86 -15.80 8.20 5.68
CA LEU A 86 -16.84 9.14 5.27
C LEU A 86 -18.09 9.09 6.15
N ALA A 87 -18.39 7.91 6.70
CA ALA A 87 -19.46 7.76 7.69
C ALA A 87 -19.06 8.20 9.10
N SER A 88 -17.86 8.80 9.28
CA SER A 88 -17.31 9.24 10.56
C SER A 88 -17.13 8.10 11.57
N ILE A 89 -16.94 6.87 11.09
CA ILE A 89 -16.60 5.70 11.92
C ILE A 89 -15.08 5.62 12.02
N GLY A 90 -14.54 6.02 13.18
CA GLY A 90 -13.09 6.02 13.44
C GLY A 90 -12.54 4.61 13.63
N LEU A 91 -11.36 4.35 13.10
CA LEU A 91 -10.56 3.15 13.39
C LEU A 91 -9.36 3.53 14.27
N PRO A 92 -8.97 2.67 15.24
CA PRO A 92 -7.84 2.97 16.09
C PRO A 92 -6.51 2.71 15.38
N LEU A 93 -5.47 3.50 15.70
CA LEU A 93 -4.08 3.26 15.28
C LEU A 93 -3.91 3.03 13.77
N VAL A 94 -4.62 3.77 12.94
CA VAL A 94 -4.66 3.54 11.48
C VAL A 94 -3.26 3.49 10.88
N GLU A 95 -2.44 4.50 11.10
CA GLU A 95 -1.09 4.61 10.53
C GLU A 95 -0.16 3.48 11.03
N VAL A 96 -0.26 3.12 12.31
CA VAL A 96 0.52 2.01 12.89
C VAL A 96 0.14 0.69 12.24
N ILE A 97 -1.15 0.44 12.02
CA ILE A 97 -1.63 -0.80 11.40
C ILE A 97 -1.26 -0.83 9.91
N ILE A 98 -1.31 0.31 9.21
CA ILE A 98 -0.82 0.43 7.83
C ILE A 98 0.67 0.03 7.78
N ALA A 99 1.52 0.69 8.57
CA ALA A 99 2.94 0.39 8.61
C ALA A 99 3.24 -1.07 9.01
N ALA A 100 2.51 -1.61 10.00
CA ALA A 100 2.62 -3.01 10.41
C ALA A 100 2.20 -3.98 9.30
N SER A 101 1.19 -3.63 8.50
CA SER A 101 0.75 -4.45 7.38
C SER A 101 1.82 -4.54 6.29
N VAL A 102 2.49 -3.40 5.98
CA VAL A 102 3.61 -3.34 5.03
C VAL A 102 4.75 -4.23 5.51
N ALA A 103 5.17 -4.08 6.78
CA ALA A 103 6.23 -4.89 7.37
C ALA A 103 5.88 -6.39 7.36
N THR A 104 4.66 -6.74 7.74
CA THR A 104 4.20 -8.13 7.82
C THR A 104 4.15 -8.80 6.45
N LEU A 105 3.53 -8.16 5.46
CA LEU A 105 3.42 -8.73 4.12
C LEU A 105 4.80 -8.83 3.44
N GLY A 106 5.65 -7.81 3.62
CA GLY A 106 7.04 -7.84 3.19
C GLY A 106 7.83 -8.99 3.81
N ALA A 107 7.70 -9.22 5.13
CA ALA A 107 8.34 -10.33 5.83
C ALA A 107 7.83 -11.71 5.37
N LEU A 108 6.55 -11.84 5.08
CA LEU A 108 5.98 -13.06 4.50
C LEU A 108 6.60 -13.37 3.12
N LEU A 109 6.70 -12.38 2.24
CA LEU A 109 7.35 -12.53 0.94
C LEU A 109 8.84 -12.88 1.09
N LEU A 110 9.57 -12.20 1.97
CA LEU A 110 10.98 -12.48 2.26
C LEU A 110 11.20 -13.91 2.76
N SER A 111 10.29 -14.41 3.61
CA SER A 111 10.41 -15.75 4.20
C SER A 111 10.38 -16.87 3.15
N GLY A 112 9.76 -16.63 2.00
CA GLY A 112 9.56 -17.64 0.95
C GLY A 112 8.67 -18.80 1.37
N ARG A 113 7.99 -18.71 2.52
CA ARG A 113 7.09 -19.76 3.03
C ARG A 113 5.82 -19.82 2.20
N SER A 114 5.26 -21.02 2.04
CA SER A 114 3.94 -21.17 1.47
C SER A 114 2.89 -20.64 2.45
N VAL A 115 2.07 -19.69 1.99
CA VAL A 115 0.99 -19.10 2.78
C VAL A 115 -0.33 -19.57 2.17
N PRO A 116 -1.28 -20.07 2.97
CA PRO A 116 -2.59 -20.43 2.47
C PRO A 116 -3.31 -19.25 1.80
N THR A 117 -3.97 -19.49 0.67
CA THR A 117 -4.70 -18.44 -0.07
C THR A 117 -5.70 -17.68 0.80
N GLY A 118 -6.40 -18.38 1.70
CA GLY A 118 -7.34 -17.78 2.64
C GLY A 118 -6.68 -16.80 3.61
N LEU A 119 -5.44 -17.08 4.04
CA LEU A 119 -4.69 -16.17 4.91
C LEU A 119 -4.25 -14.92 4.15
N PHE A 120 -3.81 -15.03 2.89
CA PHE A 120 -3.56 -13.85 2.05
C PHE A 120 -4.82 -13.00 1.87
N ALA A 121 -5.98 -13.63 1.59
CA ALA A 121 -7.25 -12.91 1.47
C ALA A 121 -7.59 -12.16 2.76
N ALA A 122 -7.41 -12.78 3.92
CA ALA A 122 -7.66 -12.17 5.21
C ALA A 122 -6.71 -10.99 5.49
N ILE A 123 -5.41 -11.15 5.20
CA ILE A 123 -4.42 -10.06 5.34
C ILE A 123 -4.78 -8.89 4.41
N PHE A 124 -5.12 -9.18 3.15
CA PHE A 124 -5.49 -8.15 2.17
C PHE A 124 -6.75 -7.41 2.58
N ALA A 125 -7.78 -8.13 3.03
CA ALA A 125 -9.03 -7.51 3.48
C ALA A 125 -8.83 -6.70 4.76
N PHE A 126 -8.12 -7.23 5.74
CA PHE A 126 -7.84 -6.52 6.99
C PHE A 126 -7.02 -5.26 6.74
N ALA A 127 -5.87 -5.38 6.07
CA ALA A 127 -5.03 -4.23 5.77
C ALA A 127 -5.77 -3.23 4.87
N GLY A 128 -6.50 -3.71 3.87
CA GLY A 128 -7.28 -2.87 2.96
C GLY A 128 -8.26 -1.96 3.70
N LEU A 129 -8.89 -2.45 4.75
CA LEU A 129 -9.81 -1.64 5.55
C LEU A 129 -9.11 -0.42 6.17
N PHE A 130 -7.91 -0.58 6.71
CA PHE A 130 -7.14 0.51 7.32
C PHE A 130 -6.52 1.45 6.28
N HIS A 131 -5.92 0.90 5.21
CA HIS A 131 -5.43 1.72 4.09
C HIS A 131 -6.55 2.55 3.48
N GLY A 132 -7.73 1.95 3.29
CA GLY A 132 -8.90 2.65 2.76
C GLY A 132 -9.45 3.70 3.71
N HIS A 133 -9.39 3.47 5.03
CA HIS A 133 -9.79 4.46 6.02
C HIS A 133 -8.91 5.72 5.91
N ALA A 134 -7.59 5.57 5.78
CA ALA A 134 -6.69 6.69 5.53
C ALA A 134 -6.99 7.39 4.20
N TYR A 135 -7.32 6.66 3.14
CA TYR A 135 -7.73 7.26 1.86
C TYR A 135 -8.97 8.14 1.96
N GLY A 136 -9.84 7.87 2.94
CA GLY A 136 -11.06 8.65 3.16
C GLY A 136 -10.81 10.12 3.47
N GLU A 137 -9.66 10.46 4.06
CA GLU A 137 -9.29 11.84 4.39
C GLU A 137 -9.28 12.76 3.16
N ALA A 138 -8.79 12.26 2.02
CA ALA A 138 -8.69 13.05 0.79
C ALA A 138 -10.03 13.47 0.18
N VAL A 139 -11.12 12.83 0.57
CA VAL A 139 -12.47 13.10 0.04
C VAL A 139 -13.49 13.37 1.15
N PHE A 140 -13.02 13.56 2.38
CA PHE A 140 -13.90 13.89 3.48
C PHE A 140 -14.57 15.25 3.24
N GLY A 141 -15.89 15.29 3.34
CA GLY A 141 -16.69 16.49 3.05
C GLY A 141 -16.95 16.75 1.57
N ALA A 142 -16.41 15.93 0.65
CA ALA A 142 -16.75 16.05 -0.77
C ALA A 142 -18.18 15.59 -1.06
N GLU A 143 -18.75 16.11 -2.16
CA GLU A 143 -20.05 15.66 -2.66
C GLU A 143 -19.97 14.24 -3.26
N ALA A 144 -21.10 13.61 -3.49
CA ALA A 144 -21.19 12.23 -3.97
C ALA A 144 -20.46 11.99 -5.31
N THR A 145 -20.52 12.95 -6.24
CA THR A 145 -19.90 12.81 -7.57
C THR A 145 -18.37 12.69 -7.51
N PRO A 146 -17.61 13.59 -6.86
CA PRO A 146 -16.17 13.42 -6.68
C PRO A 146 -15.82 12.21 -5.84
N VAL A 147 -16.60 11.82 -4.83
CA VAL A 147 -16.38 10.59 -4.05
C VAL A 147 -16.46 9.35 -4.93
N ILE A 148 -17.50 9.22 -5.76
CA ILE A 148 -17.62 8.07 -6.69
C ILE A 148 -16.45 8.04 -7.67
N ALA A 149 -16.07 9.18 -8.24
CA ALA A 149 -14.95 9.29 -9.15
C ALA A 149 -13.62 8.88 -8.48
N TYR A 150 -13.41 9.29 -7.24
CA TYR A 150 -12.27 8.94 -6.42
C TYR A 150 -12.19 7.43 -6.16
N LEU A 151 -13.30 6.81 -5.74
CA LEU A 151 -13.36 5.36 -5.52
C LEU A 151 -13.04 4.56 -6.79
N LEU A 152 -13.55 5.02 -7.95
CA LEU A 152 -13.23 4.42 -9.24
C LEU A 152 -11.75 4.58 -9.59
N GLY A 153 -11.19 5.79 -9.42
CA GLY A 153 -9.79 6.09 -9.71
C GLY A 153 -8.84 5.23 -8.89
N PHE A 154 -8.96 5.25 -7.57
CA PHE A 154 -8.06 4.49 -6.73
C PHE A 154 -8.27 2.98 -6.85
N GLY A 155 -9.50 2.52 -7.01
CA GLY A 155 -9.78 1.10 -7.19
C GLY A 155 -9.13 0.53 -8.45
N LEU A 156 -9.26 1.23 -9.57
CA LEU A 156 -8.64 0.83 -10.83
C LEU A 156 -7.11 0.87 -10.78
N VAL A 157 -6.54 1.95 -10.23
CA VAL A 157 -5.08 2.10 -10.19
C VAL A 157 -4.43 1.13 -9.23
N GLN A 158 -5.01 0.88 -8.06
CA GLN A 158 -4.51 -0.13 -7.13
C GLN A 158 -4.51 -1.53 -7.75
N TRP A 159 -5.62 -1.91 -8.39
CA TRP A 159 -5.70 -3.19 -9.07
C TRP A 159 -4.67 -3.29 -10.20
N ALA A 160 -4.54 -2.26 -11.02
CA ALA A 160 -3.58 -2.23 -12.13
C ALA A 160 -2.12 -2.32 -11.64
N ILE A 161 -1.76 -1.57 -10.58
CA ILE A 161 -0.41 -1.62 -9.98
C ILE A 161 -0.16 -3.00 -9.38
N ALA A 162 -1.10 -3.57 -8.63
CA ALA A 162 -0.94 -4.89 -8.04
C ALA A 162 -0.75 -5.97 -9.11
N VAL A 163 -1.60 -6.00 -10.13
CA VAL A 163 -1.46 -6.96 -11.24
C VAL A 163 -0.14 -6.74 -11.99
N GLY A 164 0.21 -5.49 -12.30
CA GLY A 164 1.47 -5.14 -12.96
C GLY A 164 2.70 -5.58 -12.15
N ALA A 165 2.72 -5.30 -10.84
CA ALA A 165 3.79 -5.73 -9.95
C ALA A 165 3.88 -7.27 -9.89
N GLY A 166 2.76 -7.97 -9.81
CA GLY A 166 2.71 -9.42 -9.87
C GLY A 166 3.27 -9.99 -11.18
N LEU A 167 2.98 -9.36 -12.31
CA LEU A 167 3.49 -9.80 -13.62
C LEU A 167 5.01 -9.57 -13.78
N VAL A 168 5.54 -8.50 -13.19
CA VAL A 168 6.96 -8.11 -13.35
C VAL A 168 7.84 -8.74 -12.26
N LEU A 169 7.40 -8.70 -11.02
CA LEU A 169 8.20 -9.06 -9.83
C LEU A 169 7.78 -10.38 -9.18
N GLY A 170 6.62 -10.90 -9.57
CA GLY A 170 6.03 -12.07 -8.93
C GLY A 170 6.50 -13.40 -9.52
N ARG A 171 5.99 -14.47 -8.90
CA ARG A 171 6.23 -15.85 -9.33
C ARG A 171 5.61 -16.08 -10.71
N GLY A 172 6.38 -16.61 -11.66
CA GLY A 172 5.91 -16.91 -13.01
C GLY A 172 6.09 -15.78 -14.01
N SER A 173 6.80 -14.72 -13.66
CA SER A 173 7.31 -13.77 -14.63
C SER A 173 8.11 -14.55 -15.70
N ARG A 174 7.54 -14.69 -16.90
CA ARG A 174 8.14 -15.43 -18.01
C ARG A 174 9.43 -14.78 -18.53
N LEU A 175 9.75 -13.59 -18.01
CA LEU A 175 10.96 -12.84 -18.36
C LEU A 175 12.18 -13.27 -17.52
N ALA A 176 11.98 -14.08 -16.48
CA ALA A 176 13.05 -14.50 -15.58
C ALA A 176 12.98 -16.00 -15.27
N THR A 177 13.48 -16.82 -16.20
CA THR A 177 13.70 -18.24 -15.95
C THR A 177 14.70 -18.41 -14.81
N GLY A 178 14.24 -18.88 -13.65
CA GLY A 178 15.08 -19.24 -12.50
C GLY A 178 15.30 -18.16 -11.43
N MET A 179 14.84 -16.90 -11.64
CA MET A 179 15.03 -15.81 -10.66
C MET A 179 13.76 -15.41 -9.89
N THR A 180 12.64 -16.04 -10.15
CA THR A 180 11.31 -15.61 -9.69
C THR A 180 11.15 -15.58 -8.16
N ASP A 181 11.60 -16.61 -7.47
CA ASP A 181 11.53 -16.66 -5.99
C ASP A 181 12.53 -15.70 -5.34
N ALA A 182 13.70 -15.52 -5.94
CA ALA A 182 14.70 -14.58 -5.45
C ALA A 182 14.22 -13.11 -5.61
N THR A 183 13.58 -12.77 -6.74
CA THR A 183 13.03 -11.42 -6.96
C THR A 183 11.92 -11.12 -5.96
N ALA A 184 10.97 -12.04 -5.77
CA ALA A 184 9.88 -11.87 -4.81
C ALA A 184 10.42 -11.71 -3.37
N ARG A 185 11.43 -12.49 -2.98
CA ARG A 185 12.08 -12.39 -1.66
C ARG A 185 12.85 -11.07 -1.49
N LEU A 186 13.57 -10.62 -2.51
CA LEU A 186 14.29 -9.34 -2.47
C LEU A 186 13.30 -8.17 -2.36
N SER A 187 12.24 -8.18 -3.16
CA SER A 187 11.16 -7.19 -3.04
C SER A 187 10.52 -7.24 -1.65
N GLY A 188 10.30 -8.44 -1.11
CA GLY A 188 9.81 -8.63 0.25
C GLY A 188 10.73 -8.03 1.31
N ALA A 189 12.06 -8.18 1.17
CA ALA A 189 13.04 -7.57 2.08
C ALA A 189 12.98 -6.04 2.04
N MET A 190 12.89 -5.46 0.85
CA MET A 190 12.78 -3.99 0.68
C MET A 190 11.47 -3.46 1.29
N ILE A 191 10.36 -4.13 1.02
CA ILE A 191 9.03 -3.76 1.55
C ILE A 191 8.99 -3.92 3.07
N ALA A 192 9.54 -5.02 3.62
CA ALA A 192 9.62 -5.21 5.06
C ALA A 192 10.47 -4.14 5.73
N GLY A 193 11.60 -3.79 5.14
CA GLY A 193 12.46 -2.70 5.61
C GLY A 193 11.74 -1.35 5.64
N ALA A 194 11.02 -1.01 4.57
CA ALA A 194 10.20 0.20 4.52
C ALA A 194 9.12 0.20 5.62
N GLY A 195 8.40 -0.92 5.79
CA GLY A 195 7.39 -1.04 6.84
C GLY A 195 7.95 -0.92 8.25
N VAL A 196 9.15 -1.46 8.52
CA VAL A 196 9.82 -1.31 9.82
C VAL A 196 10.23 0.15 10.07
N LEU A 197 10.74 0.85 9.05
CA LEU A 197 11.07 2.28 9.17
C LEU A 197 9.83 3.11 9.49
N LEU A 198 8.73 2.91 8.75
CA LEU A 198 7.46 3.60 9.01
C LEU A 198 6.93 3.30 10.41
N LEU A 199 6.99 2.03 10.87
CA LEU A 199 6.63 1.67 12.23
C LEU A 199 7.48 2.37 13.28
N SER A 200 8.79 2.50 13.06
CA SER A 200 9.68 3.19 13.99
C SER A 200 9.33 4.67 14.11
N ASP A 201 9.02 5.34 12.99
CA ASP A 201 8.63 6.75 12.98
C ASP A 201 7.32 6.97 13.76
N HIS A 202 6.31 6.13 13.53
CA HIS A 202 5.06 6.21 14.30
C HIS A 202 5.23 5.87 15.79
N ALA A 203 6.09 4.88 16.12
CA ALA A 203 6.38 4.55 17.50
C ALA A 203 7.10 5.69 18.22
N LEU A 204 8.06 6.34 17.59
CA LEU A 204 8.77 7.51 18.14
C LEU A 204 7.81 8.68 18.35
N ALA A 205 6.90 8.94 17.42
CA ALA A 205 5.88 9.97 17.55
C ALA A 205 4.95 9.71 18.75
N LEU A 206 4.55 8.45 18.99
CA LEU A 206 3.70 8.09 20.13
C LEU A 206 4.36 8.32 21.50
N ILE A 207 5.69 8.24 21.58
CA ILE A 207 6.45 8.48 22.83
C ILE A 207 7.05 9.89 22.89
N GLY A 208 6.70 10.79 21.96
CA GLY A 208 7.11 12.19 21.95
C GLY A 208 8.56 12.42 21.54
N LEU A 209 9.18 11.49 20.80
CA LEU A 209 10.55 11.58 20.30
C LEU A 209 10.61 11.69 18.76
N GLY A 210 9.47 11.93 18.10
CA GLY A 210 9.37 12.10 16.63
C GLY A 210 9.22 13.55 16.21
#